data_e31b1fd29178bee72d4e341d432329bb
#
_entry.id   e31b1fd29178bee72d4e341d432329bb
#
_cell.length_a   1.000
_cell.length_b   1.000
_cell.length_c   1.000
_cell.angle_alpha   90.00
_cell.angle_beta   90.00
_cell.angle_gamma   90.00
#
_symmetry.space_group_name_H-M   'P 1'
#
loop_
_entity.id
_entity.type
_entity.pdbx_description
1 polymer ?
#
loop_
_entity_poly.entity_id
_entity_poly.type
_entity_poly.pdbx_seq_one_letter_code
_entity_poly.pdbx_strand_id
1 'polypeptide(L)'
;MSRSLRLTVILVLSFCFAILAACRPQLSDAKIKTSQLSLVTPSDPTTFNYAMNTSPYSVFPFIYQGLVKENGINNKLEPALAESWKVSEDRLKITFTLRDKLKWSDGKPLTVDDVMFTYKDVYFNEKIPTLFKDSLRIGKKDVFPSIRKLDKRRIEFALPQPFTPFLRESASLAILPAHALRDSVLSNDANGNPRFISTWGTDTSPEKIIVNGAYQIESYTPSERVIFKNNPYYWRKDGQGKQLPYIKSIVWQIIPSTDNHLLRFRSGELDSLNVKPETFSLLKREEKRGKFTIHNGGLETGISFVTFNLNQASNSQGKPFVNPIKSRWFHNLAFRQAIAYAIDRERMKTNIYRGIGELQYSPIAEQSPYYLSPKQGLKTYSYNPRKARKILTEAGFQYNAQRQLLDKDGLAVKFNILVKSEDESRIALAVQVQEDLNNIG
;
A
#
# COMPACT_ATOMS: atom_id res chain seq x y z
N MET A 1 64.64 2.95 -29.20
CA MET A 1 64.11 3.34 -27.88
C MET A 1 65.22 3.24 -26.86
N SER A 2 65.59 4.37 -26.26
CA SER A 2 66.73 4.42 -25.31
C SER A 2 66.41 3.62 -24.04
N ARG A 3 67.44 3.07 -23.38
CA ARG A 3 67.30 2.31 -22.12
C ARG A 3 66.48 3.07 -21.05
N SER A 4 66.61 4.43 -20.99
CA SER A 4 65.87 5.28 -20.09
C SER A 4 64.35 5.31 -20.37
N LEU A 5 63.94 5.31 -21.63
CA LEU A 5 62.52 5.31 -22.02
C LEU A 5 61.82 4.00 -21.67
N ARG A 6 62.52 2.85 -21.76
CA ARG A 6 61.99 1.54 -21.34
C ARG A 6 61.81 1.45 -19.81
N LEU A 7 62.74 2.01 -19.03
CA LEU A 7 62.59 2.07 -17.57
C LEU A 7 61.43 2.94 -17.12
N THR A 8 61.23 4.10 -17.77
CA THR A 8 60.08 4.99 -17.44
C THR A 8 58.75 4.36 -17.77
N VAL A 9 58.63 3.66 -18.92
CA VAL A 9 57.39 2.95 -19.29
C VAL A 9 57.07 1.79 -18.34
N ILE A 10 58.09 1.04 -17.89
CA ILE A 10 57.89 -0.05 -16.91
C ILE A 10 57.46 0.50 -15.55
N LEU A 11 58.05 1.63 -15.09
CA LEU A 11 57.67 2.29 -13.84
C LEU A 11 56.22 2.83 -13.90
N VAL A 12 55.81 3.43 -15.00
CA VAL A 12 54.42 3.94 -15.17
C VAL A 12 53.41 2.78 -15.23
N LEU A 13 53.73 1.69 -15.94
CA LEU A 13 52.88 0.50 -15.98
C LEU A 13 52.78 -0.17 -14.61
N SER A 14 53.88 -0.28 -13.85
CA SER A 14 53.87 -0.82 -12.48
C SER A 14 53.05 0.08 -11.53
N PHE A 15 53.12 1.39 -11.67
CA PHE A 15 52.34 2.33 -10.87
C PHE A 15 50.81 2.28 -11.19
N CYS A 16 50.47 2.15 -12.50
CA CYS A 16 49.10 1.92 -12.91
C CYS A 16 48.52 0.57 -12.41
N PHE A 17 49.36 -0.48 -12.41
CA PHE A 17 48.94 -1.82 -11.87
C PHE A 17 48.76 -1.77 -10.34
N ALA A 18 49.57 -0.99 -9.62
CA ALA A 18 49.45 -0.78 -8.17
C ALA A 18 48.16 -0.02 -7.82
N ILE A 19 47.79 1.00 -8.63
CA ILE A 19 46.53 1.76 -8.45
C ILE A 19 45.29 0.87 -8.74
N LEU A 20 45.33 0.00 -9.77
CA LEU A 20 44.27 -0.91 -10.08
C LEU A 20 44.12 -2.03 -9.03
N ALA A 21 45.19 -2.42 -8.36
CA ALA A 21 45.15 -3.38 -7.25
C ALA A 21 44.64 -2.75 -5.95
N ALA A 22 44.85 -1.44 -5.74
CA ALA A 22 44.34 -0.70 -4.58
C ALA A 22 42.84 -0.39 -4.68
N CYS A 23 42.27 -0.38 -5.89
CA CYS A 23 40.82 -0.23 -6.14
C CYS A 23 40.04 -1.54 -6.13
N ARG A 24 40.58 -2.65 -5.62
CA ARG A 24 39.71 -3.77 -5.26
C ARG A 24 38.91 -3.33 -4.03
N PRO A 25 37.57 -3.19 -4.11
CA PRO A 25 36.78 -3.07 -2.91
C PRO A 25 37.12 -4.32 -2.09
N GLN A 26 37.79 -4.16 -0.95
CA GLN A 26 37.80 -5.19 0.07
C GLN A 26 36.32 -5.47 0.34
N LEU A 27 35.82 -6.58 -0.20
CA LEU A 27 34.70 -7.28 0.39
C LEU A 27 35.16 -7.59 1.82
N SER A 28 35.02 -6.61 2.72
CA SER A 28 35.08 -6.89 4.13
C SER A 28 34.09 -8.02 4.33
N ASP A 29 34.55 -9.12 4.89
CA ASP A 29 33.67 -10.08 5.55
C ASP A 29 32.84 -9.26 6.53
N ALA A 30 31.72 -8.73 6.04
CA ALA A 30 30.74 -8.03 6.84
C ALA A 30 30.24 -9.13 7.79
N LYS A 31 30.83 -9.20 8.97
CA LYS A 31 30.22 -9.86 10.12
C LYS A 31 28.77 -9.47 10.02
N ILE A 32 27.90 -10.44 9.73
CA ILE A 32 26.46 -10.27 9.67
C ILE A 32 26.11 -9.48 10.92
N LYS A 33 25.81 -8.19 10.76
CA LYS A 33 25.29 -7.36 11.83
C LYS A 33 23.88 -7.87 12.07
N THR A 34 23.74 -8.94 12.85
CA THR A 34 22.48 -9.60 13.22
C THR A 34 21.46 -8.70 13.92
N SER A 35 21.74 -7.41 13.98
CA SER A 35 20.93 -6.42 14.68
C SER A 35 20.29 -5.35 13.79
N GLN A 36 20.55 -5.33 12.48
CA GLN A 36 20.05 -4.33 11.54
C GLN A 36 19.45 -5.00 10.30
N LEU A 37 18.35 -4.43 9.79
CA LEU A 37 17.67 -4.83 8.56
C LEU A 37 17.66 -3.65 7.59
N SER A 38 18.15 -3.85 6.36
CA SER A 38 18.14 -2.85 5.29
C SER A 38 17.00 -3.13 4.32
N LEU A 39 16.05 -2.22 4.25
CA LEU A 39 14.89 -2.25 3.37
C LEU A 39 14.90 -1.07 2.42
N VAL A 40 14.02 -1.07 1.42
CA VAL A 40 13.90 0.01 0.44
C VAL A 40 12.46 0.49 0.29
N THR A 41 12.31 1.79 0.02
CA THR A 41 11.05 2.43 -0.37
C THR A 41 11.29 3.34 -1.58
N PRO A 42 10.30 3.48 -2.50
CA PRO A 42 10.47 4.34 -3.67
C PRO A 42 10.28 5.83 -3.40
N SER A 43 9.76 6.22 -2.23
CA SER A 43 9.48 7.62 -1.92
C SER A 43 9.63 7.95 -0.45
N ASP A 44 9.82 9.22 -0.16
CA ASP A 44 9.78 9.77 1.18
C ASP A 44 8.40 9.56 1.84
N PRO A 45 8.36 9.45 3.19
CA PRO A 45 7.10 9.58 3.92
C PRO A 45 6.53 11.00 3.70
N THR A 46 5.23 11.12 3.52
CA THR A 46 4.55 12.41 3.35
C THR A 46 4.28 13.10 4.68
N THR A 47 4.23 12.35 5.76
CA THR A 47 3.98 12.83 7.13
C THR A 47 4.33 11.73 8.13
N PHE A 48 4.55 12.11 9.37
CA PHE A 48 4.61 11.20 10.52
C PHE A 48 3.31 11.18 11.34
N ASN A 49 2.28 11.89 10.89
CA ASN A 49 0.93 11.82 11.44
C ASN A 49 0.13 10.71 10.76
N TYR A 50 -0.17 9.64 11.51
CA TYR A 50 -0.89 8.49 10.95
C TYR A 50 -2.22 8.85 10.32
N ALA A 51 -3.03 9.69 10.99
CA ALA A 51 -4.36 10.05 10.52
C ALA A 51 -4.36 10.91 9.24
N MET A 52 -3.24 11.57 8.95
CA MET A 52 -3.06 12.45 7.78
C MET A 52 -2.32 11.76 6.63
N ASN A 53 -1.93 10.49 6.79
CA ASN A 53 -1.19 9.77 5.76
C ASN A 53 -2.06 9.46 4.54
N THR A 54 -1.55 9.81 3.36
CA THR A 54 -2.17 9.55 2.06
C THR A 54 -1.31 8.65 1.17
N SER A 55 -0.10 8.31 1.61
CA SER A 55 0.85 7.50 0.85
C SER A 55 0.70 6.01 1.18
N PRO A 56 0.76 5.11 0.17
CA PRO A 56 0.89 3.67 0.42
C PRO A 56 2.26 3.30 1.00
N TYR A 57 3.27 4.14 0.78
CA TYR A 57 4.63 3.96 1.33
C TYR A 57 4.73 4.74 2.62
N SER A 58 4.60 4.06 3.75
CA SER A 58 4.52 4.71 5.04
C SER A 58 5.32 3.99 6.11
N VAL A 59 5.77 4.75 7.09
CA VAL A 59 6.52 4.27 8.25
C VAL A 59 5.64 3.55 9.28
N PHE A 60 4.33 3.72 9.19
CA PHE A 60 3.37 3.37 10.23
C PHE A 60 3.29 1.88 10.58
N PRO A 61 3.46 0.92 9.65
CA PRO A 61 3.50 -0.50 10.00
C PRO A 61 4.61 -0.88 11.00
N PHE A 62 5.68 -0.09 11.06
CA PHE A 62 6.78 -0.31 12.00
C PHE A 62 6.52 0.31 13.36
N ILE A 63 5.80 1.44 13.41
CA ILE A 63 5.73 2.32 14.58
C ILE A 63 4.37 2.35 15.28
N TYR A 64 3.29 1.87 14.65
CA TYR A 64 1.95 1.86 15.25
C TYR A 64 1.26 0.50 15.20
N GLN A 65 0.33 0.30 16.13
CA GLN A 65 -0.60 -0.82 16.18
C GLN A 65 -2.00 -0.36 16.54
N GLY A 66 -3.00 -1.11 16.05
CA GLY A 66 -4.40 -1.00 16.43
C GLY A 66 -4.79 -1.96 17.56
N LEU A 67 -6.09 -2.08 17.80
CA LEU A 67 -6.64 -3.03 18.79
C LEU A 67 -6.40 -4.48 18.36
N VAL A 68 -6.57 -4.76 17.07
CA VAL A 68 -6.29 -6.04 16.42
C VAL A 68 -5.30 -5.84 15.29
N LYS A 69 -4.74 -6.94 14.81
CA LYS A 69 -3.92 -6.96 13.58
C LYS A 69 -4.32 -8.12 12.70
N GLU A 70 -4.02 -8.02 11.43
CA GLU A 70 -4.14 -9.13 10.51
C GLU A 70 -2.83 -9.93 10.44
N ASN A 71 -2.94 -11.26 10.43
CA ASN A 71 -1.80 -12.14 10.20
C ASN A 71 -1.51 -12.19 8.70
N GLY A 72 -0.33 -11.74 8.29
CA GLY A 72 0.06 -11.64 6.88
C GLY A 72 0.21 -12.99 6.15
N ILE A 73 0.16 -14.14 6.86
CA ILE A 73 0.29 -15.46 6.25
C ILE A 73 -1.08 -16.07 5.95
N ASN A 74 -2.03 -15.93 6.89
CA ASN A 74 -3.31 -16.64 6.82
C ASN A 74 -4.53 -15.71 6.84
N ASN A 75 -4.32 -14.40 6.82
CA ASN A 75 -5.33 -13.34 6.84
C ASN A 75 -6.31 -13.41 8.04
N LYS A 76 -5.96 -14.13 9.11
CA LYS A 76 -6.77 -14.18 10.33
C LYS A 76 -6.51 -12.97 11.19
N LEU A 77 -7.55 -12.49 11.86
CA LEU A 77 -7.41 -11.45 12.87
C LEU A 77 -6.77 -12.04 14.14
N GLU A 78 -5.80 -11.32 14.66
CA GLU A 78 -5.08 -11.65 15.89
C GLU A 78 -5.17 -10.50 16.89
N PRO A 79 -5.13 -10.82 18.20
CA PRO A 79 -4.98 -9.82 19.24
C PRO A 79 -3.71 -8.97 19.04
N ALA A 80 -3.86 -7.63 19.16
CA ALA A 80 -2.74 -6.69 19.19
C ALA A 80 -2.74 -5.91 20.50
N LEU A 81 -3.08 -4.63 20.54
CA LEU A 81 -3.21 -3.89 21.81
C LEU A 81 -4.36 -4.42 22.66
N ALA A 82 -5.44 -4.91 22.06
CA ALA A 82 -6.41 -5.71 22.78
C ALA A 82 -5.89 -7.15 22.91
N GLU A 83 -6.03 -7.75 24.11
CA GLU A 83 -5.75 -9.17 24.32
C GLU A 83 -6.90 -10.06 23.86
N SER A 84 -8.12 -9.52 23.83
CA SER A 84 -9.33 -10.21 23.38
C SER A 84 -10.42 -9.23 22.98
N TRP A 85 -11.42 -9.75 22.27
CA TRP A 85 -12.67 -9.02 21.97
C TRP A 85 -13.86 -9.96 22.04
N LYS A 86 -15.04 -9.39 22.28
CA LYS A 86 -16.32 -10.08 22.31
C LYS A 86 -17.33 -9.32 21.43
N VAL A 87 -17.99 -10.04 20.54
CA VAL A 87 -19.13 -9.53 19.74
C VAL A 87 -20.42 -9.98 20.40
N SER A 88 -21.39 -9.10 20.58
CA SER A 88 -22.71 -9.44 21.10
C SER A 88 -23.50 -10.34 20.11
N GLU A 89 -24.51 -11.05 20.61
CA GLU A 89 -25.34 -11.97 19.79
C GLU A 89 -26.05 -11.23 18.64
N ASP A 90 -26.55 -10.03 18.90
CA ASP A 90 -27.16 -9.14 17.90
C ASP A 90 -26.15 -8.50 16.93
N ARG A 91 -24.83 -8.73 17.17
CA ARG A 91 -23.71 -8.16 16.39
C ARG A 91 -23.67 -6.62 16.35
N LEU A 92 -24.34 -5.98 17.28
CA LEU A 92 -24.36 -4.51 17.37
C LEU A 92 -23.31 -3.96 18.32
N LYS A 93 -22.73 -4.78 19.21
CA LYS A 93 -21.73 -4.35 20.19
C LYS A 93 -20.46 -5.17 20.07
N ILE A 94 -19.33 -4.49 20.11
CA ILE A 94 -18.02 -5.12 20.12
C ILE A 94 -17.24 -4.55 21.29
N THR A 95 -16.93 -5.41 22.26
CA THR A 95 -16.16 -5.03 23.45
C THR A 95 -14.74 -5.54 23.31
N PHE A 96 -13.76 -4.64 23.37
CA PHE A 96 -12.33 -4.97 23.41
C PHE A 96 -11.81 -4.89 24.84
N THR A 97 -10.93 -5.82 25.22
CA THR A 97 -10.18 -5.79 26.47
C THR A 97 -8.72 -5.50 26.15
N LEU A 98 -8.21 -4.36 26.58
CA LEU A 98 -6.81 -4.00 26.39
C LEU A 98 -5.90 -4.89 27.24
N ARG A 99 -4.69 -5.15 26.75
CA ARG A 99 -3.62 -5.77 27.56
C ARG A 99 -3.30 -4.93 28.77
N ASP A 100 -2.83 -5.59 29.80
CA ASP A 100 -2.34 -4.89 31.00
C ASP A 100 -0.97 -4.23 30.74
N LYS A 101 -0.72 -3.12 31.42
CA LYS A 101 0.59 -2.42 31.45
C LYS A 101 1.13 -2.00 30.10
N LEU A 102 0.25 -1.72 29.13
CA LEU A 102 0.66 -1.13 27.85
C LEU A 102 1.31 0.24 28.09
N LYS A 103 2.33 0.54 27.27
CA LYS A 103 3.06 1.80 27.33
C LYS A 103 3.31 2.37 25.94
N TRP A 104 3.38 3.66 25.86
CA TRP A 104 3.90 4.43 24.74
C TRP A 104 5.44 4.40 24.73
N SER A 105 6.04 4.85 23.60
CA SER A 105 7.50 4.92 23.44
C SER A 105 8.20 5.90 24.41
N ASP A 106 7.46 6.83 25.01
CA ASP A 106 7.94 7.73 26.08
C ASP A 106 7.76 7.15 27.49
N GLY A 107 7.30 5.90 27.60
CA GLY A 107 7.08 5.19 28.86
C GLY A 107 5.76 5.48 29.57
N LYS A 108 4.94 6.45 29.09
CA LYS A 108 3.63 6.72 29.66
C LYS A 108 2.65 5.58 29.40
N PRO A 109 1.66 5.37 30.28
CA PRO A 109 0.64 4.34 30.08
C PRO A 109 -0.18 4.56 28.82
N LEU A 110 -0.42 3.49 28.03
CA LEU A 110 -1.43 3.45 26.99
C LEU A 110 -2.70 2.83 27.57
N THR A 111 -3.82 3.53 27.47
CA THR A 111 -5.07 3.21 28.14
C THR A 111 -6.28 3.27 27.21
N VAL A 112 -7.47 2.92 27.72
CA VAL A 112 -8.73 3.10 26.99
C VAL A 112 -9.03 4.57 26.67
N ASP A 113 -8.43 5.51 27.38
CA ASP A 113 -8.63 6.94 27.12
C ASP A 113 -7.90 7.37 25.84
N ASP A 114 -6.79 6.70 25.47
CA ASP A 114 -6.13 6.88 24.18
C ASP A 114 -6.99 6.31 23.03
N VAL A 115 -7.66 5.17 23.26
CA VAL A 115 -8.60 4.60 22.28
C VAL A 115 -9.80 5.52 22.10
N MET A 116 -10.40 6.03 23.19
CA MET A 116 -11.50 7.01 23.14
C MET A 116 -11.09 8.25 22.34
N PHE A 117 -9.93 8.83 22.66
CA PHE A 117 -9.37 9.98 21.95
C PHE A 117 -9.21 9.71 20.46
N THR A 118 -8.59 8.57 20.12
CA THR A 118 -8.30 8.22 18.73
C THR A 118 -9.54 8.17 17.87
N TYR A 119 -10.58 7.47 18.33
CA TYR A 119 -11.80 7.34 17.54
C TYR A 119 -12.68 8.58 17.63
N LYS A 120 -12.96 9.07 18.84
CA LYS A 120 -13.93 10.16 19.05
C LYS A 120 -13.39 11.50 18.62
N ASP A 121 -12.15 11.83 19.02
CA ASP A 121 -11.61 13.18 18.86
C ASP A 121 -10.82 13.33 17.54
N VAL A 122 -10.34 12.20 16.93
CA VAL A 122 -9.59 12.22 15.67
C VAL A 122 -10.38 11.61 14.53
N TYR A 123 -10.69 10.31 14.54
CA TYR A 123 -11.26 9.63 13.36
C TYR A 123 -12.71 10.00 13.06
N PHE A 124 -13.52 10.27 14.09
CA PHE A 124 -14.92 10.72 13.94
C PHE A 124 -15.05 12.24 13.85
N ASN A 125 -13.94 12.97 13.97
CA ASN A 125 -13.95 14.42 13.92
C ASN A 125 -14.11 14.93 12.47
N GLU A 126 -15.21 15.63 12.19
CA GLU A 126 -15.51 16.14 10.84
C GLU A 126 -14.46 17.14 10.33
N LYS A 127 -13.77 17.84 11.22
CA LYS A 127 -12.75 18.85 10.88
C LYS A 127 -11.38 18.23 10.53
N ILE A 128 -11.16 16.94 10.79
CA ILE A 128 -9.90 16.24 10.47
C ILE A 128 -10.12 15.43 9.18
N PRO A 129 -9.47 15.78 8.05
CA PRO A 129 -9.71 15.16 6.75
C PRO A 129 -8.91 13.83 6.60
N THR A 130 -9.15 12.87 7.51
CA THR A 130 -8.53 11.55 7.40
C THR A 130 -9.19 10.70 6.32
N LEU A 131 -8.38 9.89 5.59
CA LEU A 131 -8.88 8.95 4.59
C LEU A 131 -9.67 7.77 5.20
N PHE A 132 -9.56 7.54 6.52
CA PHE A 132 -10.26 6.45 7.19
C PHE A 132 -11.74 6.74 7.46
N LYS A 133 -12.16 7.98 7.35
CA LYS A 133 -13.49 8.45 7.75
C LYS A 133 -14.62 7.68 7.05
N ASP A 134 -14.54 7.52 5.74
CA ASP A 134 -15.57 6.86 4.95
C ASP A 134 -15.70 5.36 5.28
N SER A 135 -14.58 4.69 5.59
CA SER A 135 -14.60 3.28 6.00
C SER A 135 -15.14 3.05 7.42
N LEU A 136 -15.19 4.11 8.24
CA LEU A 136 -15.69 4.06 9.61
C LEU A 136 -17.19 4.36 9.70
N ARG A 137 -17.81 4.93 8.66
CA ARG A 137 -19.23 5.18 8.58
C ARG A 137 -20.01 3.95 8.16
N ILE A 138 -21.11 3.69 8.79
CA ILE A 138 -21.86 2.43 8.66
C ILE A 138 -23.29 2.69 8.21
N GLY A 139 -23.72 1.88 7.23
CA GLY A 139 -25.10 1.83 6.77
C GLY A 139 -25.49 2.95 5.83
N LYS A 140 -26.75 2.89 5.36
CA LYS A 140 -27.31 3.88 4.41
C LYS A 140 -27.39 5.30 4.98
N LYS A 141 -27.40 5.42 6.30
CA LYS A 141 -27.43 6.73 6.99
C LYS A 141 -26.04 7.32 7.20
N ASP A 142 -25.00 6.60 6.82
CA ASP A 142 -23.61 7.05 6.85
C ASP A 142 -23.17 7.55 8.24
N VAL A 143 -23.39 6.73 9.28
CA VAL A 143 -23.24 7.10 10.70
C VAL A 143 -22.03 6.43 11.31
N PHE A 144 -21.28 7.15 12.13
CA PHE A 144 -20.21 6.58 12.95
C PHE A 144 -20.75 5.68 14.05
N PRO A 145 -20.02 4.61 14.44
CA PRO A 145 -20.29 3.88 15.67
C PRO A 145 -20.21 4.80 16.88
N SER A 146 -20.98 4.52 17.90
CA SER A 146 -20.73 5.12 19.21
C SER A 146 -19.66 4.32 19.98
N ILE A 147 -18.89 5.01 20.81
CA ILE A 147 -17.81 4.43 21.59
C ILE A 147 -17.95 4.83 23.05
N ARG A 148 -17.79 3.88 23.97
CA ARG A 148 -17.82 4.13 25.41
C ARG A 148 -16.79 3.31 26.17
N LYS A 149 -16.19 3.93 27.14
CA LYS A 149 -15.33 3.29 28.16
C LYS A 149 -16.24 2.53 29.15
N LEU A 150 -15.95 1.23 29.32
CA LEU A 150 -16.64 0.41 30.32
C LEU A 150 -15.91 0.43 31.66
N ASP A 151 -14.57 0.29 31.60
CA ASP A 151 -13.69 0.39 32.78
C ASP A 151 -12.25 0.74 32.34
N LYS A 152 -11.26 0.51 33.20
CA LYS A 152 -9.84 0.86 32.95
C LYS A 152 -9.22 0.13 31.76
N ARG A 153 -9.75 -1.04 31.37
CA ARG A 153 -9.21 -1.88 30.29
C ARG A 153 -10.23 -2.21 29.20
N ARG A 154 -11.53 -2.00 29.43
CA ARG A 154 -12.56 -2.39 28.46
C ARG A 154 -13.21 -1.18 27.80
N ILE A 155 -13.37 -1.30 26.49
CA ILE A 155 -14.00 -0.32 25.64
C ILE A 155 -15.02 -1.01 24.72
N GLU A 156 -16.16 -0.39 24.51
CA GLU A 156 -17.24 -0.91 23.69
C GLU A 156 -17.52 0.02 22.52
N PHE A 157 -17.63 -0.55 21.34
CA PHE A 157 -18.19 0.08 20.16
C PHE A 157 -19.62 -0.43 19.95
N ALA A 158 -20.57 0.48 19.80
CA ALA A 158 -21.94 0.14 19.41
C ALA A 158 -22.18 0.61 17.97
N LEU A 159 -22.50 -0.37 17.11
CA LEU A 159 -22.69 -0.19 15.68
C LEU A 159 -24.15 0.15 15.37
N PRO A 160 -24.43 1.05 14.42
CA PRO A 160 -25.81 1.39 14.03
C PRO A 160 -26.56 0.24 13.38
N GLN A 161 -25.84 -0.73 12.82
CA GLN A 161 -26.34 -1.99 12.26
C GLN A 161 -25.22 -3.03 12.26
N PRO A 162 -25.51 -4.33 12.13
CA PRO A 162 -24.46 -5.36 12.00
C PRO A 162 -23.53 -5.05 10.82
N PHE A 163 -22.22 -4.97 11.10
CA PHE A 163 -21.21 -4.63 10.11
C PHE A 163 -19.95 -5.47 10.33
N THR A 164 -19.90 -6.62 9.67
CA THR A 164 -18.81 -7.60 9.80
C THR A 164 -17.41 -7.02 9.50
N PRO A 165 -17.21 -6.11 8.52
CA PRO A 165 -15.90 -5.54 8.25
C PRO A 165 -15.31 -4.72 9.40
N PHE A 166 -16.11 -4.26 10.37
CA PHE A 166 -15.64 -3.39 11.44
C PHE A 166 -14.39 -3.89 12.17
N LEU A 167 -14.34 -5.17 12.51
CA LEU A 167 -13.19 -5.75 13.19
C LEU A 167 -11.90 -5.67 12.38
N ARG A 168 -12.01 -5.89 11.07
CA ARG A 168 -10.85 -5.91 10.17
C ARG A 168 -10.41 -4.50 9.80
N GLU A 169 -11.35 -3.68 9.35
CA GLU A 169 -11.06 -2.36 8.78
C GLU A 169 -10.87 -1.30 9.87
N SER A 170 -11.74 -1.31 10.89
CA SER A 170 -11.77 -0.25 11.88
C SER A 170 -10.88 -0.53 13.09
N ALA A 171 -10.92 -1.75 13.64
CA ALA A 171 -10.18 -2.07 14.87
C ALA A 171 -8.68 -2.29 14.64
N SER A 172 -8.22 -2.38 13.39
CA SER A 172 -6.80 -2.43 13.01
C SER A 172 -6.14 -1.06 12.86
N LEU A 173 -6.93 0.02 12.81
CA LEU A 173 -6.39 1.38 12.73
C LEU A 173 -5.52 1.71 13.94
N ALA A 174 -4.46 2.49 13.71
CA ALA A 174 -3.52 2.87 14.76
C ALA A 174 -4.20 3.61 15.91
N ILE A 175 -3.83 3.25 17.15
CA ILE A 175 -4.20 4.03 18.33
C ILE A 175 -3.17 5.14 18.53
N LEU A 176 -3.64 6.35 18.80
CA LEU A 176 -2.85 7.58 18.88
C LEU A 176 -2.71 8.07 20.33
N PRO A 177 -1.57 8.68 20.71
CA PRO A 177 -1.30 9.11 22.09
C PRO A 177 -2.08 10.39 22.43
N ALA A 178 -3.12 10.26 23.24
CA ALA A 178 -3.94 11.38 23.68
C ALA A 178 -3.12 12.47 24.38
N HIS A 179 -2.15 12.07 25.21
CA HIS A 179 -1.33 13.01 25.98
C HIS A 179 -0.38 13.85 25.13
N ALA A 180 -0.06 13.41 23.90
CA ALA A 180 0.82 14.13 23.00
C ALA A 180 0.06 14.94 21.93
N LEU A 181 -1.17 14.54 21.61
CA LEU A 181 -1.90 15.08 20.44
C LEU A 181 -3.19 15.82 20.79
N ARG A 182 -3.74 15.65 22.00
CA ARG A 182 -5.04 16.25 22.37
C ARG A 182 -5.05 17.77 22.21
N ASP A 183 -4.02 18.46 22.66
CA ASP A 183 -3.95 19.91 22.57
C ASP A 183 -3.93 20.41 21.12
N SER A 184 -3.30 19.65 20.21
CA SER A 184 -3.28 19.98 18.78
C SER A 184 -4.65 19.76 18.11
N VAL A 185 -5.45 18.80 18.60
CA VAL A 185 -6.83 18.58 18.12
C VAL A 185 -7.76 19.69 18.60
N LEU A 186 -7.58 20.17 19.84
CA LEU A 186 -8.43 21.20 20.47
C LEU A 186 -8.05 22.61 20.07
N SER A 187 -6.81 22.85 19.61
CA SER A 187 -6.35 24.18 19.17
C SER A 187 -6.42 24.31 17.66
N ASN A 188 -6.72 25.54 17.19
CA ASN A 188 -6.79 25.84 15.77
C ASN A 188 -5.57 26.63 15.29
N ASP A 189 -5.28 26.52 14.01
CA ASP A 189 -4.35 27.39 13.28
C ASP A 189 -5.01 28.75 12.95
N ALA A 190 -4.28 29.64 12.27
CA ALA A 190 -4.78 30.94 11.85
C ALA A 190 -5.98 30.86 10.87
N ASN A 191 -6.20 29.72 10.21
CA ASN A 191 -7.27 29.48 9.26
C ASN A 191 -8.51 28.83 9.93
N GLY A 192 -8.45 28.56 11.24
CA GLY A 192 -9.52 27.91 11.99
C GLY A 192 -9.54 26.38 11.89
N ASN A 193 -8.52 25.76 11.27
CA ASN A 193 -8.37 24.31 11.20
C ASN A 193 -7.66 23.74 12.43
N PRO A 194 -7.99 22.52 12.89
CA PRO A 194 -7.24 21.88 13.97
C PRO A 194 -5.74 21.83 13.65
N ARG A 195 -4.89 22.29 14.58
CA ARG A 195 -3.41 22.19 14.44
C ARG A 195 -2.93 20.76 14.27
N PHE A 196 -3.72 19.80 14.67
CA PHE A 196 -3.49 18.38 14.47
C PHE A 196 -3.15 18.03 13.00
N ILE A 197 -3.75 18.72 12.03
CA ILE A 197 -3.56 18.47 10.60
C ILE A 197 -2.10 18.66 10.19
N SER A 198 -1.39 19.61 10.78
CA SER A 198 0.04 19.88 10.52
C SER A 198 0.98 19.31 11.60
N THR A 199 0.43 18.70 12.66
CA THR A 199 1.25 18.11 13.73
C THR A 199 1.92 16.84 13.20
N TRP A 200 3.21 16.66 13.58
CA TRP A 200 4.06 15.54 13.18
C TRP A 200 4.26 15.48 11.65
N GLY A 201 4.53 16.63 11.04
CA GLY A 201 5.07 16.71 9.69
C GLY A 201 6.48 16.08 9.60
N THR A 202 6.99 16.00 8.38
CA THR A 202 8.33 15.40 8.12
C THR A 202 9.49 16.19 8.69
N ASP A 203 9.26 17.43 9.09
CA ASP A 203 10.19 18.33 9.79
C ASP A 203 10.19 18.15 11.32
N THR A 204 9.30 17.29 11.84
CA THR A 204 9.21 17.04 13.28
C THR A 204 10.38 16.19 13.76
N SER A 205 11.05 16.64 14.82
CA SER A 205 12.11 15.86 15.48
C SER A 205 11.60 14.49 15.92
N PRO A 206 12.30 13.39 15.58
CA PRO A 206 11.84 12.01 15.81
C PRO A 206 11.44 11.70 17.26
N GLU A 207 12.11 12.28 18.25
CA GLU A 207 11.83 12.09 19.68
C GLU A 207 10.46 12.63 20.14
N LYS A 208 9.86 13.53 19.36
CA LYS A 208 8.52 14.07 19.60
C LYS A 208 7.40 13.18 19.07
N ILE A 209 7.74 12.20 18.23
CA ILE A 209 6.79 11.28 17.61
C ILE A 209 6.59 10.08 18.52
N ILE A 210 5.51 10.11 19.31
CA ILE A 210 5.20 9.08 20.31
C ILE A 210 4.42 7.94 19.65
N VAL A 211 4.90 6.71 19.84
CA VAL A 211 4.41 5.52 19.12
C VAL A 211 4.17 4.34 20.05
N ASN A 212 3.43 3.32 19.58
CA ASN A 212 3.14 2.10 20.34
C ASN A 212 3.59 0.81 19.63
N GLY A 213 4.21 0.92 18.46
CA GLY A 213 4.67 -0.21 17.67
C GLY A 213 6.00 -0.79 18.14
N ALA A 214 6.49 -1.77 17.36
CA ALA A 214 7.75 -2.46 17.66
C ALA A 214 8.98 -1.55 17.54
N TYR A 215 8.88 -0.51 16.74
CA TYR A 215 9.95 0.45 16.47
C TYR A 215 9.48 1.88 16.71
N GLN A 216 10.44 2.77 16.85
CA GLN A 216 10.28 4.22 16.84
C GLN A 216 11.27 4.83 15.83
N ILE A 217 10.97 6.00 15.31
CA ILE A 217 11.88 6.70 14.39
C ILE A 217 13.09 7.17 15.20
N GLU A 218 14.29 6.86 14.72
CA GLU A 218 15.56 7.33 15.28
C GLU A 218 16.04 8.58 14.53
N SER A 219 15.98 8.52 13.19
CA SER A 219 16.33 9.65 12.33
C SER A 219 15.62 9.57 10.98
N TYR A 220 15.48 10.72 10.34
CA TYR A 220 15.01 10.86 8.98
C TYR A 220 15.90 11.82 8.23
N THR A 221 16.43 11.40 7.10
CA THR A 221 17.16 12.24 6.15
C THR A 221 16.36 12.23 4.84
N PRO A 222 15.76 13.36 4.44
CA PRO A 222 14.95 13.45 3.23
C PRO A 222 15.69 12.93 2.00
N SER A 223 14.99 12.20 1.14
CA SER A 223 15.48 11.58 -0.11
C SER A 223 16.65 10.60 0.08
N GLU A 224 16.96 10.21 1.30
CA GLU A 224 18.04 9.29 1.62
C GLU A 224 17.53 8.06 2.42
N ARG A 225 17.02 8.28 3.65
CA ARG A 225 16.62 7.16 4.50
C ARG A 225 15.80 7.57 5.72
N VAL A 226 15.06 6.60 6.25
CA VAL A 226 14.52 6.60 7.62
C VAL A 226 15.22 5.50 8.42
N ILE A 227 15.71 5.82 9.60
CA ILE A 227 16.29 4.85 10.54
C ILE A 227 15.30 4.64 11.68
N PHE A 228 15.02 3.37 11.97
CA PHE A 228 14.19 2.98 13.09
C PHE A 228 15.04 2.24 14.11
N LYS A 229 14.79 2.49 15.41
CA LYS A 229 15.30 1.71 16.53
C LYS A 229 14.16 1.01 17.23
N ASN A 230 14.46 -0.10 17.93
CA ASN A 230 13.47 -0.81 18.72
C ASN A 230 12.84 0.09 19.80
N ASN A 231 11.53 -0.08 19.99
CA ASN A 231 10.79 0.56 21.09
C ASN A 231 11.00 -0.29 22.37
N PRO A 232 11.66 0.24 23.42
CA PRO A 232 11.94 -0.51 24.64
C PRO A 232 10.67 -0.87 25.43
N TYR A 233 9.56 -0.17 25.18
CA TYR A 233 8.28 -0.39 25.83
C TYR A 233 7.30 -1.22 25.01
N TYR A 234 7.75 -1.79 23.88
CA TYR A 234 6.88 -2.65 23.07
C TYR A 234 6.41 -3.86 23.87
N TRP A 235 5.10 -4.10 23.92
CA TRP A 235 4.48 -5.07 24.83
C TRP A 235 4.78 -6.53 24.51
N ARG A 236 5.11 -6.86 23.25
CA ARG A 236 5.16 -8.25 22.77
C ARG A 236 6.45 -8.94 23.19
N LYS A 237 6.27 -10.16 23.70
CA LYS A 237 7.36 -11.10 24.01
C LYS A 237 7.18 -12.38 23.20
N ASP A 238 8.26 -13.13 23.00
CA ASP A 238 8.19 -14.46 22.44
C ASP A 238 7.72 -15.50 23.46
N GLY A 239 7.63 -16.78 23.04
CA GLY A 239 7.22 -17.90 23.90
C GLY A 239 8.18 -18.20 25.06
N GLN A 240 9.39 -17.62 25.04
CA GLN A 240 10.40 -17.74 26.10
C GLN A 240 10.45 -16.50 27.01
N GLY A 241 9.56 -15.53 26.79
CA GLY A 241 9.50 -14.28 27.54
C GLY A 241 10.50 -13.20 27.10
N LYS A 242 11.26 -13.43 26.02
CA LYS A 242 12.21 -12.46 25.49
C LYS A 242 11.48 -11.34 24.75
N GLN A 243 11.91 -10.10 25.01
CA GLN A 243 11.34 -8.90 24.41
C GLN A 243 11.55 -8.87 22.89
N LEU A 244 10.49 -8.63 22.14
CA LEU A 244 10.51 -8.36 20.70
C LEU A 244 10.63 -6.85 20.44
N PRO A 245 11.12 -6.44 19.26
CA PRO A 245 11.62 -7.25 18.15
C PRO A 245 13.06 -7.74 18.38
N TYR A 246 13.46 -8.83 17.68
CA TYR A 246 14.85 -9.31 17.74
C TYR A 246 15.82 -8.40 16.98
N ILE A 247 15.39 -7.83 15.87
CA ILE A 247 16.14 -6.88 15.06
C ILE A 247 16.09 -5.52 15.76
N LYS A 248 17.25 -4.96 16.08
CA LYS A 248 17.34 -3.71 16.87
C LYS A 248 17.10 -2.45 16.04
N SER A 249 17.46 -2.48 14.77
CA SER A 249 17.38 -1.32 13.87
C SER A 249 16.90 -1.73 12.47
N ILE A 250 16.12 -0.85 11.85
CA ILE A 250 15.77 -0.95 10.43
C ILE A 250 16.26 0.32 9.75
N VAL A 251 16.98 0.16 8.64
CA VAL A 251 17.34 1.23 7.73
C VAL A 251 16.43 1.12 6.51
N TRP A 252 15.55 2.08 6.32
CA TRP A 252 14.63 2.14 5.20
C TRP A 252 15.15 3.16 4.19
N GLN A 253 15.87 2.68 3.18
CA GLN A 253 16.52 3.50 2.15
C GLN A 253 15.47 4.02 1.17
N ILE A 254 15.54 5.31 0.83
CA ILE A 254 14.64 5.97 -0.12
C ILE A 254 15.32 5.97 -1.48
N ILE A 255 14.80 5.15 -2.41
CA ILE A 255 15.38 4.95 -3.74
C ILE A 255 14.24 4.96 -4.76
N PRO A 256 14.05 6.04 -5.53
CA PRO A 256 12.93 6.14 -6.47
C PRO A 256 12.96 5.10 -7.59
N SER A 257 14.14 4.76 -8.11
CA SER A 257 14.29 3.83 -9.24
C SER A 257 14.20 2.37 -8.78
N THR A 258 13.24 1.65 -9.33
CA THR A 258 13.08 0.21 -9.06
C THR A 258 14.23 -0.65 -9.61
N ASP A 259 14.91 -0.21 -10.67
CA ASP A 259 16.08 -0.90 -11.19
C ASP A 259 17.26 -0.81 -10.23
N ASN A 260 17.40 0.34 -9.55
CA ASN A 260 18.38 0.50 -8.49
C ASN A 260 18.09 -0.39 -7.27
N HIS A 261 16.80 -0.71 -6.98
CA HIS A 261 16.48 -1.71 -5.94
C HIS A 261 17.09 -3.06 -6.25
N LEU A 262 16.95 -3.53 -7.50
CA LEU A 262 17.52 -4.80 -7.96
C LEU A 262 19.05 -4.79 -7.85
N LEU A 263 19.70 -3.72 -8.31
CA LEU A 263 21.16 -3.60 -8.27
C LEU A 263 21.68 -3.63 -6.82
N ARG A 264 21.07 -2.86 -5.92
CA ARG A 264 21.45 -2.82 -4.49
C ARG A 264 21.17 -4.12 -3.76
N PHE A 265 20.09 -4.83 -4.09
CA PHE A 265 19.83 -6.16 -3.56
C PHE A 265 20.92 -7.15 -4.01
N ARG A 266 21.29 -7.14 -5.29
CA ARG A 266 22.34 -8.01 -5.83
C ARG A 266 23.74 -7.69 -5.31
N SER A 267 24.01 -6.43 -4.90
CA SER A 267 25.25 -6.04 -4.24
C SER A 267 25.27 -6.35 -2.73
N GLY A 268 24.14 -6.82 -2.15
CA GLY A 268 24.03 -7.13 -0.72
C GLY A 268 23.80 -5.91 0.16
N GLU A 269 23.40 -4.77 -0.40
CA GLU A 269 23.07 -3.56 0.36
C GLU A 269 21.63 -3.60 0.92
N LEU A 270 20.78 -4.45 0.37
CA LEU A 270 19.39 -4.68 0.82
C LEU A 270 19.23 -6.13 1.27
N ASP A 271 18.53 -6.33 2.39
CA ASP A 271 18.21 -7.65 2.93
C ASP A 271 16.93 -8.25 2.34
N SER A 272 16.10 -7.44 1.70
CA SER A 272 14.83 -7.87 1.10
C SER A 272 14.51 -7.08 -0.15
N LEU A 273 13.89 -7.76 -1.12
CA LEU A 273 13.42 -7.18 -2.37
C LEU A 273 12.08 -7.80 -2.76
N ASN A 274 11.12 -6.97 -3.15
CA ASN A 274 9.92 -7.44 -3.84
C ASN A 274 10.29 -7.84 -5.27
N VAL A 275 10.18 -9.15 -5.57
CA VAL A 275 10.55 -9.69 -6.88
C VAL A 275 9.42 -9.43 -7.87
N LYS A 276 9.73 -8.63 -8.90
CA LYS A 276 8.80 -8.38 -9.99
C LYS A 276 8.83 -9.52 -11.02
N PRO A 277 7.72 -9.76 -11.76
CA PRO A 277 7.65 -10.82 -12.79
C PRO A 277 8.79 -10.77 -13.79
N GLU A 278 9.16 -9.59 -14.27
CA GLU A 278 10.23 -9.39 -15.25
C GLU A 278 11.63 -9.77 -14.73
N THR A 279 11.88 -9.64 -13.42
CA THR A 279 13.16 -9.94 -12.78
C THR A 279 13.23 -11.34 -12.16
N PHE A 280 12.08 -12.03 -12.06
CA PHE A 280 11.98 -13.33 -11.39
C PHE A 280 12.96 -14.38 -11.95
N SER A 281 12.99 -14.56 -13.28
CA SER A 281 13.84 -15.55 -13.92
C SER A 281 15.34 -15.28 -13.70
N LEU A 282 15.74 -14.01 -13.66
CA LEU A 282 17.11 -13.60 -13.35
C LEU A 282 17.47 -13.98 -11.92
N LEU A 283 16.68 -13.52 -10.97
CA LEU A 283 16.92 -13.77 -9.55
C LEU A 283 16.86 -15.28 -9.21
N LYS A 284 15.96 -16.03 -9.84
CA LYS A 284 15.85 -17.47 -9.62
C LYS A 284 17.12 -18.22 -10.03
N ARG A 285 17.78 -17.81 -11.11
CA ARG A 285 19.09 -18.37 -11.51
C ARG A 285 20.23 -17.98 -10.55
N GLU A 286 20.12 -16.79 -9.93
CA GLU A 286 21.14 -16.25 -9.03
C GLU A 286 20.96 -16.70 -7.56
N GLU A 287 19.84 -17.32 -7.20
CA GLU A 287 19.43 -17.62 -5.82
C GLU A 287 20.52 -18.32 -5.00
N LYS A 288 21.14 -19.37 -5.57
CA LYS A 288 22.22 -20.11 -4.89
C LYS A 288 23.51 -19.29 -4.76
N ARG A 289 23.93 -18.62 -5.85
CA ARG A 289 25.16 -17.80 -5.88
C ARG A 289 25.03 -16.57 -4.99
N GLY A 290 23.86 -15.93 -4.99
CA GLY A 290 23.56 -14.72 -4.22
C GLY A 290 23.24 -15.01 -2.75
N LYS A 291 23.13 -16.29 -2.35
CA LYS A 291 22.82 -16.72 -0.97
C LYS A 291 21.51 -16.11 -0.44
N PHE A 292 20.50 -15.98 -1.28
CA PHE A 292 19.16 -15.54 -0.89
C PHE A 292 18.12 -16.60 -1.25
N THR A 293 16.90 -16.46 -0.73
CA THR A 293 15.78 -17.38 -1.03
C THR A 293 14.60 -16.56 -1.55
N ILE A 294 14.02 -17.02 -2.67
CA ILE A 294 12.77 -16.45 -3.19
C ILE A 294 11.61 -17.22 -2.56
N HIS A 295 10.82 -16.49 -1.78
CA HIS A 295 9.61 -17.01 -1.16
C HIS A 295 8.39 -16.65 -2.00
N ASN A 296 7.52 -17.63 -2.25
CA ASN A 296 6.21 -17.37 -2.82
C ASN A 296 5.25 -17.02 -1.67
N GLY A 297 4.88 -15.75 -1.57
CA GLY A 297 3.93 -15.25 -0.58
C GLY A 297 2.45 -15.52 -0.89
N GLY A 298 2.17 -16.20 -2.00
CA GLY A 298 0.81 -16.37 -2.50
C GLY A 298 0.35 -15.20 -3.38
N LEU A 299 -0.96 -15.14 -3.61
CA LEU A 299 -1.56 -14.03 -4.37
C LEU A 299 -1.58 -12.75 -3.52
N GLU A 300 -1.31 -11.63 -4.12
CA GLU A 300 -1.47 -10.33 -3.47
C GLU A 300 -2.96 -9.99 -3.29
N THR A 301 -3.27 -9.18 -2.29
CA THR A 301 -4.62 -8.61 -2.13
C THR A 301 -4.89 -7.47 -3.11
N GLY A 302 -3.82 -6.92 -3.70
CA GLY A 302 -3.89 -5.90 -4.74
C GLY A 302 -4.36 -6.48 -6.07
N ILE A 303 -5.13 -5.69 -6.81
CA ILE A 303 -5.61 -6.02 -8.15
C ILE A 303 -5.25 -4.91 -9.14
N SER A 304 -4.93 -5.28 -10.38
CA SER A 304 -4.83 -4.33 -11.49
C SER A 304 -6.16 -4.29 -12.24
N PHE A 305 -6.72 -3.10 -12.41
CA PHE A 305 -8.05 -2.93 -13.02
C PHE A 305 -8.12 -1.69 -13.88
N VAL A 306 -9.09 -1.69 -14.80
CA VAL A 306 -9.52 -0.50 -15.57
C VAL A 306 -10.84 -0.02 -14.97
N THR A 307 -10.94 1.28 -14.68
CA THR A 307 -12.18 1.92 -14.24
C THR A 307 -12.59 3.04 -15.19
N PHE A 308 -13.87 3.28 -15.29
CA PHE A 308 -14.42 4.41 -16.06
C PHE A 308 -14.72 5.57 -15.10
N ASN A 309 -14.39 6.79 -15.53
CA ASN A 309 -14.84 7.98 -14.81
C ASN A 309 -16.34 8.18 -15.05
N LEU A 310 -17.14 7.84 -14.03
CA LEU A 310 -18.58 7.97 -14.04
C LEU A 310 -19.08 9.25 -13.35
N ASN A 311 -18.19 10.22 -13.06
CA ASN A 311 -18.56 11.47 -12.41
C ASN A 311 -19.49 12.30 -13.32
N GLN A 312 -20.68 12.63 -12.81
CA GLN A 312 -21.68 13.46 -13.50
C GLN A 312 -21.69 14.92 -13.02
N ALA A 313 -20.86 15.26 -12.04
CA ALA A 313 -20.77 16.61 -11.52
C ALA A 313 -20.04 17.55 -12.48
N SER A 314 -20.21 18.84 -12.22
CA SER A 314 -19.54 19.93 -12.95
C SER A 314 -18.67 20.73 -11.98
N ASN A 315 -17.69 21.45 -12.51
CA ASN A 315 -16.88 22.39 -11.75
C ASN A 315 -17.70 23.66 -11.39
N SER A 316 -17.11 24.59 -10.65
CA SER A 316 -17.74 25.85 -10.23
C SER A 316 -18.21 26.76 -11.37
N GLN A 317 -17.70 26.52 -12.61
CA GLN A 317 -18.08 27.23 -13.83
C GLN A 317 -19.17 26.49 -14.63
N GLY A 318 -19.77 25.42 -14.10
CA GLY A 318 -20.78 24.60 -14.77
C GLY A 318 -20.24 23.65 -15.85
N LYS A 319 -18.91 23.54 -16.03
CA LYS A 319 -18.31 22.64 -17.02
C LYS A 319 -18.26 21.21 -16.44
N PRO A 320 -18.86 20.21 -17.13
CA PRO A 320 -18.81 18.82 -16.68
C PRO A 320 -17.38 18.29 -16.54
N PHE A 321 -17.08 17.52 -15.49
CA PHE A 321 -15.78 16.88 -15.32
C PHE A 321 -15.51 15.79 -16.37
N VAL A 322 -16.55 15.13 -16.86
CA VAL A 322 -16.47 14.15 -17.94
C VAL A 322 -17.21 14.69 -19.16
N ASN A 323 -16.58 14.62 -20.33
CA ASN A 323 -17.24 15.01 -21.59
C ASN A 323 -18.59 14.27 -21.70
N PRO A 324 -19.71 14.96 -21.97
CA PRO A 324 -21.07 14.39 -21.99
C PRO A 324 -21.23 13.20 -22.92
N ILE A 325 -20.58 13.23 -24.08
CA ILE A 325 -20.62 12.14 -25.07
C ILE A 325 -19.94 10.89 -24.48
N LYS A 326 -18.72 11.05 -23.93
CA LYS A 326 -17.98 9.95 -23.27
C LYS A 326 -18.72 9.45 -22.05
N SER A 327 -19.33 10.34 -21.27
CA SER A 327 -20.16 9.98 -20.10
C SER A 327 -21.31 9.05 -20.50
N ARG A 328 -22.00 9.30 -21.62
CA ARG A 328 -23.05 8.40 -22.14
C ARG A 328 -22.51 7.00 -22.43
N TRP A 329 -21.33 6.88 -23.07
CA TRP A 329 -20.71 5.59 -23.36
C TRP A 329 -20.35 4.87 -22.06
N PHE A 330 -19.72 5.56 -21.11
CA PHE A 330 -19.24 4.98 -19.86
C PHE A 330 -20.39 4.55 -18.94
N HIS A 331 -21.53 5.24 -18.96
CA HIS A 331 -22.73 4.82 -18.21
C HIS A 331 -23.49 3.67 -18.89
N ASN A 332 -23.25 3.39 -20.16
CA ASN A 332 -23.88 2.26 -20.84
C ASN A 332 -23.29 0.92 -20.33
N LEU A 333 -24.11 0.11 -19.68
CA LEU A 333 -23.71 -1.18 -19.12
C LEU A 333 -23.18 -2.12 -20.21
N ALA A 334 -23.86 -2.19 -21.37
CA ALA A 334 -23.46 -3.04 -22.48
C ALA A 334 -22.07 -2.64 -23.03
N PHE A 335 -21.78 -1.35 -23.09
CA PHE A 335 -20.46 -0.83 -23.46
C PHE A 335 -19.37 -1.35 -22.51
N ARG A 336 -19.56 -1.22 -21.18
CA ARG A 336 -18.60 -1.71 -20.20
C ARG A 336 -18.43 -3.23 -20.24
N GLN A 337 -19.53 -3.98 -20.44
CA GLN A 337 -19.48 -5.43 -20.61
C GLN A 337 -18.74 -5.84 -21.88
N ALA A 338 -18.94 -5.14 -22.98
CA ALA A 338 -18.23 -5.39 -24.24
C ALA A 338 -16.71 -5.18 -24.05
N ILE A 339 -16.29 -4.10 -23.39
CA ILE A 339 -14.88 -3.87 -23.07
C ILE A 339 -14.33 -5.00 -22.17
N ALA A 340 -15.10 -5.47 -21.18
CA ALA A 340 -14.67 -6.57 -20.33
C ALA A 340 -14.46 -7.88 -21.11
N TYR A 341 -15.26 -8.15 -22.16
CA TYR A 341 -15.06 -9.30 -23.07
C TYR A 341 -13.95 -9.08 -24.11
N ALA A 342 -13.60 -7.83 -24.43
CA ALA A 342 -12.57 -7.51 -25.41
C ALA A 342 -11.15 -7.64 -24.88
N ILE A 343 -10.95 -7.52 -23.56
CA ILE A 343 -9.62 -7.54 -22.93
C ILE A 343 -9.13 -8.98 -22.74
N ASP A 344 -7.97 -9.31 -23.35
CA ASP A 344 -7.31 -10.61 -23.22
C ASP A 344 -6.41 -10.68 -21.98
N ARG A 345 -7.01 -11.06 -20.86
CA ARG A 345 -6.32 -11.17 -19.56
C ARG A 345 -5.29 -12.31 -19.54
N GLU A 346 -5.54 -13.41 -20.27
CA GLU A 346 -4.57 -14.53 -20.34
C GLU A 346 -3.30 -14.10 -21.06
N ARG A 347 -3.44 -13.33 -22.16
CA ARG A 347 -2.30 -12.76 -22.87
C ARG A 347 -1.50 -11.80 -21.98
N MET A 348 -2.18 -10.98 -21.17
CA MET A 348 -1.54 -10.11 -20.18
C MET A 348 -0.76 -10.91 -19.13
N LYS A 349 -1.39 -11.95 -18.56
CA LYS A 349 -0.74 -12.84 -17.59
C LYS A 349 0.53 -13.46 -18.20
N THR A 350 0.45 -13.99 -19.41
CA THR A 350 1.56 -14.66 -20.07
C THR A 350 2.68 -13.71 -20.45
N ASN A 351 2.36 -12.61 -21.14
CA ASN A 351 3.37 -11.75 -21.76
C ASN A 351 3.94 -10.70 -20.80
N ILE A 352 3.11 -10.11 -19.94
CA ILE A 352 3.51 -9.03 -19.02
C ILE A 352 3.93 -9.61 -17.69
N TYR A 353 3.10 -10.49 -17.11
CA TYR A 353 3.37 -11.10 -15.81
C TYR A 353 4.18 -12.41 -15.87
N ARG A 354 4.64 -12.84 -17.06
CA ARG A 354 5.46 -14.06 -17.25
C ARG A 354 4.83 -15.31 -16.64
N GLY A 355 3.50 -15.40 -16.68
CA GLY A 355 2.72 -16.50 -16.11
C GLY A 355 2.53 -16.43 -14.59
N ILE A 356 3.04 -15.40 -13.91
CA ILE A 356 2.90 -15.20 -12.46
C ILE A 356 1.59 -14.46 -12.18
N GLY A 357 0.86 -14.91 -11.15
CA GLY A 357 -0.43 -14.31 -10.77
C GLY A 357 -1.64 -15.04 -11.32
N GLU A 358 -2.83 -14.54 -11.00
CA GLU A 358 -4.11 -15.13 -11.40
C GLU A 358 -5.05 -14.10 -12.02
N LEU A 359 -5.98 -14.59 -12.85
CA LEU A 359 -6.99 -13.74 -13.48
C LEU A 359 -8.01 -13.30 -12.45
N GLN A 360 -8.31 -12.01 -12.43
CA GLN A 360 -9.25 -11.42 -11.49
C GLN A 360 -10.53 -10.97 -12.19
N TYR A 361 -11.68 -11.38 -11.66
CA TYR A 361 -13.01 -11.06 -12.18
C TYR A 361 -13.88 -10.29 -11.17
N SER A 362 -13.34 -10.00 -10.00
CA SER A 362 -14.02 -9.33 -8.89
C SER A 362 -13.16 -8.17 -8.37
N PRO A 363 -13.74 -7.06 -7.88
CA PRO A 363 -13.00 -6.07 -7.13
C PRO A 363 -12.53 -6.58 -5.76
N ILE A 364 -13.04 -7.75 -5.32
CA ILE A 364 -12.63 -8.41 -4.08
C ILE A 364 -11.59 -9.47 -4.43
N ALA A 365 -10.41 -9.40 -3.82
CA ALA A 365 -9.35 -10.37 -4.02
C ALA A 365 -9.74 -11.78 -3.53
N GLU A 366 -9.21 -12.82 -4.17
CA GLU A 366 -9.55 -14.21 -3.88
C GLU A 366 -9.24 -14.64 -2.43
N GLN A 367 -8.22 -14.03 -1.83
CA GLN A 367 -7.84 -14.29 -0.43
C GLN A 367 -8.81 -13.65 0.58
N SER A 368 -9.67 -12.73 0.13
CA SER A 368 -10.62 -12.07 1.01
C SER A 368 -11.69 -13.05 1.48
N PRO A 369 -12.07 -13.06 2.76
CA PRO A 369 -13.21 -13.86 3.24
C PRO A 369 -14.55 -13.41 2.64
N TYR A 370 -14.59 -12.31 1.93
CA TYR A 370 -15.76 -11.77 1.24
C TYR A 370 -15.75 -12.08 -0.27
N TYR A 371 -14.77 -12.83 -0.74
CA TYR A 371 -14.69 -13.20 -2.15
C TYR A 371 -15.81 -14.18 -2.54
N LEU A 372 -16.49 -13.85 -3.63
CA LEU A 372 -17.43 -14.75 -4.28
C LEU A 372 -16.72 -15.39 -5.49
N SER A 373 -16.58 -16.69 -5.49
CA SER A 373 -15.94 -17.41 -6.60
C SER A 373 -16.88 -17.59 -7.81
N PRO A 374 -16.34 -17.85 -9.01
CA PRO A 374 -17.18 -18.22 -10.17
C PRO A 374 -18.10 -19.41 -9.91
N LYS A 375 -17.65 -20.40 -9.11
CA LYS A 375 -18.47 -21.56 -8.71
C LYS A 375 -19.65 -21.17 -7.81
N GLN A 376 -19.53 -20.06 -7.09
CA GLN A 376 -20.59 -19.51 -6.22
C GLN A 376 -21.46 -18.46 -6.93
N GLY A 377 -21.29 -18.27 -8.24
CA GLY A 377 -22.12 -17.38 -9.04
C GLY A 377 -21.50 -16.05 -9.45
N LEU A 378 -20.19 -15.82 -9.19
CA LEU A 378 -19.53 -14.65 -9.74
C LEU A 378 -19.55 -14.68 -11.27
N LYS A 379 -20.09 -13.63 -11.88
CA LYS A 379 -20.11 -13.50 -13.33
C LYS A 379 -18.71 -13.18 -13.86
N THR A 380 -18.22 -13.97 -14.81
CA THR A 380 -16.95 -13.79 -15.47
C THR A 380 -17.12 -13.25 -16.90
N TYR A 381 -16.07 -12.58 -17.40
CA TYR A 381 -16.02 -11.99 -18.73
C TYR A 381 -14.78 -12.50 -19.44
N SER A 382 -14.78 -13.80 -19.81
CA SER A 382 -13.67 -14.39 -20.56
C SER A 382 -13.50 -13.72 -21.93
N TYR A 383 -12.26 -13.62 -22.39
CA TYR A 383 -11.92 -12.97 -23.67
C TYR A 383 -12.75 -13.50 -24.83
N ASN A 384 -13.53 -12.65 -25.46
CA ASN A 384 -14.37 -12.96 -26.61
C ASN A 384 -14.69 -11.70 -27.42
N PRO A 385 -13.80 -11.28 -28.31
CA PRO A 385 -13.99 -10.04 -29.11
C PRO A 385 -15.19 -10.11 -30.04
N ARG A 386 -15.60 -11.31 -30.50
CA ARG A 386 -16.84 -11.47 -31.31
C ARG A 386 -18.07 -11.14 -30.50
N LYS A 387 -18.13 -11.64 -29.25
CA LYS A 387 -19.21 -11.33 -28.32
C LYS A 387 -19.22 -9.86 -27.93
N ALA A 388 -18.04 -9.24 -27.74
CA ALA A 388 -17.91 -7.81 -27.47
C ALA A 388 -18.54 -6.97 -28.60
N ARG A 389 -18.20 -7.24 -29.88
CA ARG A 389 -18.80 -6.57 -31.05
C ARG A 389 -20.31 -6.76 -31.11
N LYS A 390 -20.80 -8.00 -30.87
CA LYS A 390 -22.25 -8.29 -30.87
C LYS A 390 -22.96 -7.44 -29.82
N ILE A 391 -22.47 -7.39 -28.59
CA ILE A 391 -23.04 -6.58 -27.50
C ILE A 391 -23.09 -5.10 -27.87
N LEU A 392 -22.00 -4.56 -28.48
CA LEU A 392 -21.96 -3.17 -28.91
C LEU A 392 -23.01 -2.88 -29.97
N THR A 393 -23.15 -3.74 -31.00
CA THR A 393 -24.15 -3.60 -32.07
C THR A 393 -25.58 -3.66 -31.51
N GLU A 394 -25.86 -4.60 -30.61
CA GLU A 394 -27.16 -4.73 -29.93
C GLU A 394 -27.49 -3.51 -29.05
N ALA A 395 -26.46 -2.82 -28.55
CA ALA A 395 -26.58 -1.59 -27.76
C ALA A 395 -26.69 -0.31 -28.63
N GLY A 396 -26.80 -0.44 -29.96
CA GLY A 396 -26.99 0.68 -30.89
C GLY A 396 -25.71 1.32 -31.39
N PHE A 397 -24.53 0.74 -31.14
CA PHE A 397 -23.28 1.15 -31.78
C PHE A 397 -23.17 0.55 -33.17
N GLN A 398 -22.49 1.23 -34.09
CA GLN A 398 -22.34 0.81 -35.47
C GLN A 398 -20.85 0.80 -35.86
N TYR A 399 -20.54 0.08 -36.96
CA TYR A 399 -19.20 0.09 -37.55
C TYR A 399 -19.21 0.76 -38.88
N ASN A 400 -18.28 1.70 -39.12
CA ASN A 400 -18.11 2.30 -40.46
C ASN A 400 -17.34 1.36 -41.41
N ALA A 401 -17.15 1.79 -42.65
CA ALA A 401 -16.42 1.02 -43.69
C ALA A 401 -14.96 0.71 -43.28
N GLN A 402 -14.35 1.54 -42.42
CA GLN A 402 -13.01 1.38 -41.89
C GLN A 402 -12.97 0.52 -40.59
N ARG A 403 -14.12 -0.10 -40.21
CA ARG A 403 -14.30 -0.91 -39.01
C ARG A 403 -14.13 -0.13 -37.70
N GLN A 404 -14.24 1.19 -37.71
CA GLN A 404 -14.24 2.01 -36.51
C GLN A 404 -15.61 1.98 -35.85
N LEU A 405 -15.64 1.90 -34.52
CA LEU A 405 -16.85 1.93 -33.74
C LEU A 405 -17.42 3.36 -33.68
N LEU A 406 -18.66 3.50 -34.08
CA LEU A 406 -19.45 4.73 -33.98
C LEU A 406 -20.54 4.57 -32.93
N ASP A 407 -20.88 5.63 -32.22
CA ASP A 407 -22.07 5.63 -31.37
C ASP A 407 -23.35 5.83 -32.20
N LYS A 408 -24.50 5.83 -31.54
CA LYS A 408 -25.81 6.00 -32.17
C LYS A 408 -25.99 7.31 -32.96
N ASP A 409 -25.17 8.33 -32.63
CA ASP A 409 -25.18 9.64 -33.26
C ASP A 409 -24.12 9.74 -34.40
N GLY A 410 -23.46 8.63 -34.74
CA GLY A 410 -22.42 8.54 -35.76
C GLY A 410 -21.06 9.06 -35.34
N LEU A 411 -20.84 9.35 -34.06
CA LEU A 411 -19.58 9.84 -33.52
C LEU A 411 -18.62 8.68 -33.25
N ALA A 412 -17.36 8.82 -33.69
CA ALA A 412 -16.34 7.82 -33.44
C ALA A 412 -16.06 7.66 -31.94
N VAL A 413 -16.07 6.42 -31.45
CA VAL A 413 -15.83 6.10 -30.08
C VAL A 413 -14.32 6.14 -29.80
N LYS A 414 -13.87 7.22 -29.15
CA LYS A 414 -12.47 7.44 -28.75
C LYS A 414 -12.35 8.01 -27.37
N PHE A 415 -11.46 7.43 -26.57
CA PHE A 415 -11.17 7.90 -25.21
C PHE A 415 -9.73 7.57 -24.81
N ASN A 416 -9.23 8.20 -23.76
CA ASN A 416 -7.87 8.01 -23.28
C ASN A 416 -7.87 7.09 -22.04
N ILE A 417 -6.84 6.28 -21.92
CA ILE A 417 -6.50 5.52 -20.72
C ILE A 417 -5.41 6.30 -19.98
N LEU A 418 -5.66 6.64 -18.73
CA LEU A 418 -4.69 7.30 -17.85
C LEU A 418 -3.95 6.24 -17.04
N VAL A 419 -2.63 6.31 -17.00
CA VAL A 419 -1.75 5.40 -16.28
C VAL A 419 -0.59 6.18 -15.65
N LYS A 420 -0.02 5.70 -14.54
CA LYS A 420 1.18 6.30 -13.94
C LYS A 420 2.40 6.04 -14.83
N SER A 421 3.19 7.08 -15.10
CA SER A 421 4.38 7.03 -15.96
C SER A 421 5.54 6.24 -15.35
N GLU A 422 5.58 6.09 -14.02
CA GLU A 422 6.67 5.40 -13.31
C GLU A 422 6.44 3.89 -13.17
N ASP A 423 5.31 3.35 -13.65
CA ASP A 423 4.96 1.93 -13.52
C ASP A 423 4.94 1.27 -14.91
N GLU A 424 6.08 0.70 -15.32
CA GLU A 424 6.26 0.05 -16.62
C GLU A 424 5.27 -1.10 -16.84
N SER A 425 4.99 -1.89 -15.81
CA SER A 425 4.03 -3.00 -15.91
C SER A 425 2.62 -2.49 -16.21
N ARG A 426 2.21 -1.38 -15.58
CA ARG A 426 0.91 -0.76 -15.84
C ARG A 426 0.85 -0.08 -17.22
N ILE A 427 1.96 0.50 -17.68
CA ILE A 427 2.05 1.02 -19.05
C ILE A 427 1.86 -0.11 -20.05
N ALA A 428 2.56 -1.25 -19.87
CA ALA A 428 2.40 -2.43 -20.73
C ALA A 428 0.96 -2.97 -20.73
N LEU A 429 0.30 -3.01 -19.56
CA LEU A 429 -1.12 -3.37 -19.45
C LEU A 429 -2.02 -2.39 -20.24
N ALA A 430 -1.78 -1.09 -20.11
CA ALA A 430 -2.58 -0.07 -20.82
C ALA A 430 -2.42 -0.16 -22.33
N VAL A 431 -1.20 -0.40 -22.82
CA VAL A 431 -0.92 -0.64 -24.26
C VAL A 431 -1.64 -1.89 -24.75
N GLN A 432 -1.61 -2.98 -23.97
CA GLN A 432 -2.33 -4.20 -24.32
C GLN A 432 -3.85 -3.99 -24.36
N VAL A 433 -4.43 -3.22 -23.40
CA VAL A 433 -5.85 -2.83 -23.45
C VAL A 433 -6.14 -2.01 -24.69
N GLN A 434 -5.28 -1.05 -25.06
CA GLN A 434 -5.43 -0.25 -26.25
C GLN A 434 -5.49 -1.13 -27.53
N GLU A 435 -4.57 -2.10 -27.67
CA GLU A 435 -4.57 -3.05 -28.79
C GLU A 435 -5.86 -3.87 -28.82
N ASP A 436 -6.26 -4.43 -27.70
CA ASP A 436 -7.46 -5.27 -27.60
C ASP A 436 -8.74 -4.48 -27.96
N LEU A 437 -8.82 -3.20 -27.56
CA LEU A 437 -9.93 -2.33 -27.89
C LEU A 437 -9.91 -1.89 -29.38
N ASN A 438 -8.74 -1.60 -29.94
CA ASN A 438 -8.59 -1.32 -31.37
C ASN A 438 -9.05 -2.51 -32.24
N ASN A 439 -8.88 -3.74 -31.74
CA ASN A 439 -9.36 -4.95 -32.45
C ASN A 439 -10.88 -5.03 -32.52
N ILE A 440 -11.60 -4.29 -31.71
CA ILE A 440 -13.06 -4.22 -31.77
C ILE A 440 -13.60 -2.88 -32.27
N GLY A 441 -12.73 -1.99 -32.80
CA GLY A 441 -13.07 -0.71 -33.42
C GLY A 441 -12.79 0.48 -32.54
#